data_f5f28224bdbccff8db43a994aa6cf930
#
_entry.id   f5f28224bdbccff8db43a994aa6cf930
#
_cell.length_a   1.000
_cell.length_b   1.000
_cell.length_c   1.000
_cell.angle_alpha   90.00
_cell.angle_beta   90.00
_cell.angle_gamma   90.00
#
_symmetry.space_group_name_H-M   'P 1'
#
loop_
_entity.id
_entity.type
_entity.pdbx_description
1 polymer ?
#
loop_
_entity_poly.entity_id
_entity_poly.type
_entity_poly.pdbx_seq_one_letter_code
_entity_poly.pdbx_strand_id
1 'polypeptide(L)' 'MADPTTYRPAPGTIPTDPGVYKFRDENRRVIYVGKAKNLRARLSNYFQDITQLHPRTRQMVLTANSVELSLIHI' A
#
# COMPACT_ATOMS: atom_id res chain seq x y z
N MET A 1 8.75 -11.22 -9.98
CA MET A 1 7.71 -10.26 -9.59
C MET A 1 7.21 -10.63 -8.20
N ALA A 2 7.17 -9.68 -7.27
CA ALA A 2 6.71 -9.95 -5.91
C ALA A 2 5.18 -10.15 -5.90
N ASP A 3 4.72 -11.13 -5.14
CA ASP A 3 3.30 -11.33 -4.92
C ASP A 3 2.84 -10.30 -3.88
N PRO A 4 1.85 -9.44 -4.18
CA PRO A 4 1.38 -8.45 -3.20
C PRO A 4 0.96 -9.06 -1.86
N THR A 5 0.51 -10.31 -1.85
CA THR A 5 0.10 -10.97 -0.60
C THR A 5 1.27 -11.22 0.34
N THR A 6 2.52 -11.22 -0.17
CA THR A 6 3.70 -11.49 0.66
C THR A 6 4.07 -10.32 1.56
N TYR A 7 3.80 -9.07 1.13
CA TYR A 7 4.13 -7.89 1.91
C TYR A 7 2.89 -7.15 2.45
N ARG A 8 1.71 -7.64 2.14
CA ARG A 8 0.46 -7.02 2.60
C ARG A 8 0.39 -7.05 4.12
N PRO A 9 0.23 -5.90 4.79
CA PRO A 9 0.03 -5.90 6.24
C PRO A 9 -1.27 -6.60 6.60
N ALA A 10 -1.30 -7.30 7.74
CA ALA A 10 -2.53 -7.92 8.22
C ALA A 10 -3.58 -6.82 8.42
N PRO A 11 -4.83 -7.01 7.98
CA PRO A 11 -5.85 -5.95 8.06
C PRO A 11 -6.04 -5.40 9.46
N GLY A 12 -5.93 -6.24 10.49
CA GLY A 12 -6.08 -5.79 11.88
C GLY A 12 -4.92 -4.93 12.39
N THR A 13 -3.78 -4.88 11.68
CA THR A 13 -2.63 -4.06 12.08
C THR A 13 -2.63 -2.71 11.41
N ILE A 14 -3.51 -2.48 10.44
CA ILE A 14 -3.59 -1.20 9.73
C ILE A 14 -4.57 -0.30 10.46
N PRO A 15 -4.12 0.89 10.93
CA PRO A 15 -5.03 1.80 11.63
C PRO A 15 -6.07 2.40 10.68
N THR A 16 -7.22 2.76 11.21
CA THR A 16 -8.27 3.46 10.47
C THR A 16 -8.06 4.97 10.45
N ASP A 17 -6.97 5.41 11.06
CA ASP A 17 -6.62 6.83 11.18
C ASP A 17 -6.06 7.39 9.87
N PRO A 18 -6.06 8.72 9.70
CA PRO A 18 -5.41 9.32 8.55
C PRO A 18 -3.90 9.15 8.61
N GLY A 19 -3.30 9.00 7.45
CA GLY A 19 -1.86 8.81 7.39
C GLY A 19 -1.31 8.81 5.98
N VAL A 20 -0.02 8.52 5.89
CA VAL A 20 0.72 8.39 4.64
C VAL A 20 1.18 6.95 4.50
N TYR A 21 1.10 6.43 3.29
CA TYR A 21 1.63 5.11 2.98
C TYR A 21 2.66 5.24 1.86
N LYS A 22 3.75 4.44 1.97
CA LYS A 22 4.84 4.44 1.01
C LYS A 22 5.08 3.01 0.55
N PHE A 23 5.05 2.80 -0.76
CA PHE A 23 5.43 1.53 -1.36
C PHE A 23 6.89 1.57 -1.75
N ARG A 24 7.64 0.53 -1.40
CA ARG A 24 9.06 0.42 -1.72
C ARG A 24 9.31 -0.83 -2.55
N ASP A 25 10.28 -0.76 -3.45
CA ASP A 25 10.68 -1.91 -4.26
C ASP A 25 11.68 -2.79 -3.48
N GLU A 26 12.22 -3.82 -4.15
CA GLU A 26 13.18 -4.74 -3.54
C GLU A 26 14.49 -4.06 -3.13
N ASN A 27 14.81 -2.91 -3.74
CA ASN A 27 15.98 -2.11 -3.39
C ASN A 27 15.68 -1.06 -2.34
N ARG A 28 14.50 -1.11 -1.72
CA ARG A 28 14.03 -0.17 -0.69
C ARG A 28 13.83 1.25 -1.20
N ARG A 29 13.70 1.41 -2.52
CA ARG A 29 13.39 2.72 -3.10
C ARG A 29 11.89 2.97 -3.00
N VAL A 30 11.52 4.20 -2.61
CA VAL A 30 10.13 4.59 -2.58
C VAL A 30 9.64 4.77 -4.02
N ILE A 31 8.69 3.95 -4.43
CA ILE A 31 8.13 4.00 -5.79
C ILE A 31 6.76 4.65 -5.82
N TYR A 32 6.12 4.82 -4.66
CA TYR A 32 4.84 5.49 -4.57
C TYR A 32 4.59 6.00 -3.16
N VAL A 33 4.04 7.20 -3.05
CA VAL A 33 3.63 7.80 -1.77
C VAL A 33 2.20 8.29 -1.93
N GLY A 34 1.35 7.94 -0.98
CA GLY A 34 -0.03 8.39 -0.97
C GLY A 34 -0.50 8.78 0.41
N LYS A 35 -1.57 9.58 0.45
CA LYS A 35 -2.24 9.96 1.69
C LYS A 35 -3.64 9.38 1.72
N ALA A 36 -4.12 9.06 2.91
CA ALA A 36 -5.46 8.55 3.08
C ALA A 36 -6.06 9.08 4.38
N LYS A 37 -7.37 9.32 4.36
CA LYS A 37 -8.11 9.67 5.57
C LYS A 37 -8.34 8.44 6.44
N ASN A 38 -8.36 7.26 5.82
CA ASN A 38 -8.50 5.97 6.49
C ASN A 38 -7.53 5.00 5.82
N LEU A 39 -6.40 4.77 6.46
CA LEU A 39 -5.35 3.92 5.90
C LEU A 39 -5.83 2.50 5.62
N ARG A 40 -6.61 1.92 6.55
CA ARG A 40 -7.10 0.55 6.39
C ARG A 40 -7.96 0.42 5.13
N ALA A 41 -8.89 1.33 4.94
CA ALA A 41 -9.78 1.29 3.78
C ALA A 41 -9.00 1.46 2.48
N ARG A 42 -8.06 2.41 2.46
CA ARG A 42 -7.27 2.68 1.25
C ARG A 42 -6.39 1.51 0.87
N LEU A 43 -5.69 0.92 1.84
CA LEU A 43 -4.81 -0.21 1.55
C LEU A 43 -5.61 -1.46 1.21
N SER A 44 -6.78 -1.66 1.82
CA SER A 44 -7.66 -2.76 1.44
C SER A 44 -8.06 -2.69 -0.03
N ASN A 45 -8.29 -1.49 -0.57
CA ASN A 45 -8.61 -1.31 -1.97
C ASN A 45 -7.45 -1.73 -2.88
N TYR A 46 -6.21 -1.49 -2.47
CA TYR A 46 -5.05 -1.91 -3.27
C TYR A 46 -4.90 -3.44 -3.30
N PHE A 47 -5.21 -4.12 -2.22
CA PHE A 47 -4.91 -5.55 -2.07
C PHE A 47 -6.11 -6.46 -2.25
N GLN A 48 -7.31 -5.92 -2.32
CA GLN A 48 -8.53 -6.72 -2.40
C GLN A 48 -8.65 -7.43 -3.74
N ASP A 49 -8.49 -6.70 -4.84
CA ASP A 49 -8.53 -7.25 -6.18
C ASP A 49 -7.66 -6.41 -7.11
N ILE A 50 -6.44 -6.88 -7.35
CA ILE A 50 -5.47 -6.14 -8.17
C ILE A 50 -5.91 -6.04 -9.63
N THR A 51 -6.80 -6.92 -10.10
CA THR A 51 -7.28 -6.85 -11.47
C THR A 51 -8.21 -5.66 -11.71
N GLN A 52 -8.80 -5.11 -10.64
CA GLN A 52 -9.68 -3.95 -10.70
C GLN A 52 -8.90 -2.63 -10.67
N LEU A 53 -7.60 -2.69 -10.38
CA LEU A 53 -6.79 -1.48 -10.31
C LEU A 53 -6.46 -0.95 -11.71
N HIS A 54 -6.29 0.37 -11.80
CA HIS A 54 -5.76 0.99 -13.01
C HIS A 54 -4.42 0.31 -13.37
N PRO A 55 -4.09 0.11 -14.66
CA PRO A 55 -2.88 -0.60 -15.06
C PRO A 55 -1.60 -0.07 -14.41
N ARG A 56 -1.47 1.25 -14.26
CA ARG A 56 -0.30 1.85 -13.61
C ARG A 56 -0.23 1.51 -12.13
N THR A 57 -1.38 1.56 -11.44
CA THR A 57 -1.46 1.22 -10.02
C THR A 57 -1.18 -0.25 -9.80
N ARG A 58 -1.73 -1.11 -10.67
CA ARG A 58 -1.47 -2.54 -10.60
C ARG A 58 0.01 -2.84 -10.79
N GLN A 59 0.65 -2.21 -11.76
CA GLN A 59 2.08 -2.40 -12.01
C GLN A 59 2.90 -1.97 -10.79
N MET A 60 2.55 -0.86 -10.17
CA MET A 60 3.21 -0.37 -8.97
C MET A 60 3.08 -1.38 -7.83
N VAL A 61 1.87 -1.89 -7.58
CA VAL A 61 1.63 -2.86 -6.50
C VAL A 61 2.42 -4.15 -6.73
N LEU A 62 2.51 -4.61 -7.98
CA LEU A 62 3.26 -5.81 -8.32
C LEU A 62 4.78 -5.60 -8.24
N THR A 63 5.26 -4.39 -8.50
CA THR A 63 6.68 -4.06 -8.43
C THR A 63 7.13 -3.86 -6.97
N ALA A 64 6.23 -3.41 -6.12
CA ALA A 64 6.55 -3.14 -4.72
C ALA A 64 6.91 -4.42 -3.97
N ASN A 65 7.75 -4.27 -2.96
CA ASN A 65 8.18 -5.36 -2.09
C ASN A 65 7.80 -5.13 -0.63
N SER A 66 7.40 -3.90 -0.28
CA SER A 66 6.97 -3.56 1.07
C SER A 66 6.11 -2.29 1.04
N VAL A 67 5.34 -2.11 2.11
CA VAL A 67 4.58 -0.88 2.32
C VAL A 67 4.81 -0.41 3.75
N GLU A 68 5.10 0.88 3.89
CA GLU A 68 5.35 1.53 5.17
C GLU A 68 4.24 2.52 5.46
N LEU A 69 3.79 2.57 6.71
CA LEU A 69 2.70 3.43 7.14
C LEU A 69 3.20 4.45 8.17
N SER A 70 2.70 5.69 8.05
CA SER A 70 2.97 6.75 9.02
C SER A 70 1.68 7.49 9.32
N LEU A 71 1.36 7.64 10.59
CA LEU A 71 0.18 8.39 10.98
C LEU A 71 0.42 9.89 10.83
N ILE A 72 -0.63 10.62 10.47
CA ILE A 72 -0.61 12.07 10.39
C ILE A 72 -1.48 12.61 11.51
N HIS A 73 -0.92 13.46 12.34
CA HIS A 73 -1.71 14.21 13.31
C HIS A 73 -2.27 15.45 12.64
N ILE A 74 -3.58 15.55 12.65
CA ILE A 74 -4.29 16.70 12.10
C ILE A 74 -4.74 17.58 13.24
#